data_03cda8819f9ff18bd37cb94f16ab093d
#
_entry.id   03cda8819f9ff18bd37cb94f16ab093d
#
_cell.length_a   1.000
_cell.length_b   1.000
_cell.length_c   1.000
_cell.angle_alpha   90.00
_cell.angle_beta   90.00
_cell.angle_gamma   90.00
#
_symmetry.space_group_name_H-M   'P 1'
#
loop_
_entity.id
_entity.type
_entity.pdbx_description
1 polymer ?
#
loop_
_entity_poly.entity_id
_entity_poly.type
_entity_poly.pdbx_seq_one_letter_code
_entity_poly.pdbx_strand_id
1 'polypeptide(L)'
;MAKKDNISKTEHFGIQRKIVANMTTESWQNIPHVTYTYEPDVTEFMAQYKHLNEGVEKENKITVNTLMLKVICEGLKACPAMNAHIEFDSKFVRGHINTLNEINISMPMVLPTGEMMTINLHNFENKNLEEMVEYIKDVHRRMENTDLNEVMFDVSLDNTLTGLKQGKIKQTLRRLIGSKTGKHRVKTLKGKEKREYEAIPESDRLTKHDIEQGSITISNIGSVYREQRGAAALIEIIPPQVTAIAVGAVQDKPVVVVNENDEKEIAIRQVLPFTIVFDHRALDFGDIVPFIKKLDEIFEEPEIMFEWKGEKTISDTEIEELKVERVERETKFEESKKREKAKRDADKNALKAAEKAEKAEADAEKAFKEAEERAERAEKELAEATEKADKKALREAEKAEKDAYEAEEKAKREIEKIKKEAAEKAERAMKEAEDKKEKALRDAEKAREEALAKADKARQEAEKKRLDAEEKKAKALSDADKFKKEALDKALKEKEKAQLELEKAKQEASELAEKAREAKEKAAAFLENKEN
;
A
#
# COMPACT_ATOMS: atom_id res chain seq x y z
N MET A 1 -24.28 42.75 5.49
CA MET A 1 -24.01 42.52 6.93
C MET A 1 -25.08 41.55 7.43
N ALA A 2 -24.67 40.30 7.79
CA ALA A 2 -25.61 39.38 8.46
C ALA A 2 -26.05 40.01 9.78
N LYS A 3 -27.38 40.00 10.05
CA LYS A 3 -27.93 40.51 11.30
C LYS A 3 -27.24 39.79 12.47
N LYS A 4 -26.72 40.57 13.42
CA LYS A 4 -26.03 40.06 14.63
C LYS A 4 -26.89 39.08 15.45
N ASP A 5 -28.17 39.05 15.22
CA ASP A 5 -29.17 38.37 16.05
C ASP A 5 -29.30 36.86 15.84
N ASN A 6 -28.60 36.25 14.81
CA ASN A 6 -28.63 34.82 14.53
C ASN A 6 -27.28 34.10 14.78
N ILE A 7 -26.32 34.76 15.43
CA ILE A 7 -25.02 34.16 15.76
C ILE A 7 -25.11 33.53 17.15
N SER A 8 -25.06 32.20 17.22
CA SER A 8 -25.10 31.48 18.51
C SER A 8 -23.76 31.57 19.24
N LYS A 9 -22.64 31.54 18.52
CA LYS A 9 -21.26 31.55 19.07
C LYS A 9 -20.27 32.14 18.07
N THR A 10 -19.32 32.92 18.56
CA THR A 10 -18.19 33.44 17.78
C THR A 10 -16.90 32.96 18.43
N GLU A 11 -16.11 32.17 17.70
CA GLU A 11 -14.78 31.73 18.11
C GLU A 11 -13.73 32.42 17.27
N HIS A 12 -12.70 32.97 17.94
CA HIS A 12 -11.53 33.53 17.27
C HIS A 12 -10.48 32.45 17.04
N PHE A 13 -9.82 32.46 15.87
CA PHE A 13 -8.81 31.48 15.54
C PHE A 13 -7.65 31.47 16.54
N GLY A 14 -7.40 30.30 17.15
CA GLY A 14 -6.16 29.96 17.82
C GLY A 14 -5.01 29.78 16.81
N ILE A 15 -3.80 29.47 17.28
CA ILE A 15 -2.62 29.34 16.41
C ILE A 15 -2.80 28.23 15.38
N GLN A 16 -3.27 27.07 15.81
CA GLN A 16 -3.50 25.91 14.95
C GLN A 16 -4.47 26.25 13.80
N ARG A 17 -5.65 26.82 14.12
CA ARG A 17 -6.63 27.17 13.09
C ARG A 17 -6.12 28.22 12.11
N LYS A 18 -5.27 29.15 12.56
CA LYS A 18 -4.60 30.12 11.68
C LYS A 18 -3.65 29.45 10.70
N ILE A 19 -2.86 28.50 11.18
CA ILE A 19 -1.89 27.76 10.35
C ILE A 19 -2.67 26.93 9.32
N VAL A 20 -3.63 26.11 9.77
CA VAL A 20 -4.47 25.29 8.88
C VAL A 20 -5.17 26.15 7.83
N ALA A 21 -5.87 27.21 8.23
CA ALA A 21 -6.58 28.07 7.29
C ALA A 21 -5.64 28.75 6.26
N ASN A 22 -4.42 29.12 6.66
CA ASN A 22 -3.45 29.69 5.73
C ASN A 22 -2.92 28.63 4.75
N MET A 23 -2.52 27.46 5.25
CA MET A 23 -1.89 26.41 4.44
C MET A 23 -2.91 25.80 3.46
N THR A 24 -4.12 25.51 3.90
CA THR A 24 -5.16 24.96 3.01
C THR A 24 -5.61 25.99 1.97
N THR A 25 -5.69 27.29 2.32
CA THR A 25 -5.99 28.35 1.34
C THR A 25 -4.88 28.48 0.32
N GLU A 26 -3.61 28.44 0.73
CA GLU A 26 -2.44 28.50 -0.16
C GLU A 26 -2.40 27.29 -1.08
N SER A 27 -2.68 26.09 -0.57
CA SER A 27 -2.78 24.85 -1.32
C SER A 27 -3.83 24.96 -2.44
N TRP A 28 -5.07 25.31 -2.11
CA TRP A 28 -6.15 25.43 -3.08
C TRP A 28 -5.94 26.51 -4.14
N GLN A 29 -5.24 27.59 -3.81
CA GLN A 29 -4.94 28.66 -4.76
C GLN A 29 -3.82 28.32 -5.74
N ASN A 30 -2.89 27.46 -5.36
CA ASN A 30 -1.66 27.27 -6.11
C ASN A 30 -1.47 25.85 -6.67
N ILE A 31 -2.16 24.85 -6.13
CA ILE A 31 -1.94 23.44 -6.52
C ILE A 31 -3.13 22.93 -7.33
N PRO A 32 -2.95 22.52 -8.58
CA PRO A 32 -3.94 21.76 -9.34
C PRO A 32 -3.95 20.31 -8.85
N HIS A 33 -4.82 20.01 -7.90
CA HIS A 33 -4.95 18.67 -7.33
C HIS A 33 -5.60 17.71 -8.33
N VAL A 34 -5.01 16.53 -8.48
CA VAL A 34 -5.64 15.37 -9.14
C VAL A 34 -5.81 14.28 -8.11
N THR A 35 -6.99 13.68 -8.10
CA THR A 35 -7.32 12.63 -7.13
C THR A 35 -7.59 11.32 -7.84
N TYR A 36 -6.99 10.26 -7.34
CA TYR A 36 -7.29 8.89 -7.70
C TYR A 36 -7.77 8.12 -6.45
N THR A 37 -8.99 7.58 -6.51
CA THR A 37 -9.53 6.71 -5.47
C THR A 37 -9.16 5.27 -5.81
N TYR A 38 -8.37 4.63 -4.97
CA TYR A 38 -7.94 3.25 -5.09
C TYR A 38 -8.62 2.41 -4.02
N GLU A 39 -9.30 1.34 -4.43
CA GLU A 39 -10.13 0.50 -3.56
C GLU A 39 -9.74 -0.99 -3.71
N PRO A 40 -8.61 -1.42 -3.14
CA PRO A 40 -8.19 -2.82 -3.18
C PRO A 40 -9.08 -3.71 -2.31
N ASP A 41 -9.23 -4.97 -2.72
CA ASP A 41 -9.68 -6.05 -1.86
C ASP A 41 -8.56 -6.39 -0.87
N VAL A 42 -8.83 -6.20 0.41
CA VAL A 42 -7.87 -6.45 1.50
C VAL A 42 -8.29 -7.62 2.39
N THR A 43 -9.20 -8.47 1.91
CA THR A 43 -9.77 -9.58 2.72
C THR A 43 -8.67 -10.51 3.23
N GLU A 44 -7.83 -11.00 2.35
CA GLU A 44 -6.71 -11.88 2.71
C GLU A 44 -5.64 -11.14 3.52
N PHE A 45 -5.35 -9.90 3.14
CA PHE A 45 -4.41 -9.05 3.86
C PHE A 45 -4.84 -8.83 5.32
N MET A 46 -6.14 -8.62 5.57
CA MET A 46 -6.67 -8.46 6.92
C MET A 46 -6.73 -9.80 7.69
N ALA A 47 -6.82 -10.93 7.00
CA ALA A 47 -6.68 -12.24 7.62
C ALA A 47 -5.23 -12.46 8.11
N GLN A 48 -4.24 -12.21 7.27
CA GLN A 48 -2.82 -12.31 7.64
C GLN A 48 -2.42 -11.29 8.72
N TYR A 49 -3.00 -10.07 8.70
CA TYR A 49 -2.81 -9.11 9.79
C TYR A 49 -3.22 -9.64 11.16
N LYS A 50 -4.28 -10.45 11.26
CA LYS A 50 -4.67 -11.09 12.52
C LYS A 50 -3.60 -12.08 12.99
N HIS A 51 -3.09 -12.90 12.08
CA HIS A 51 -1.98 -13.83 12.36
C HIS A 51 -0.71 -13.09 12.80
N LEU A 52 -0.37 -11.98 12.14
CA LEU A 52 0.79 -11.15 12.50
C LEU A 52 0.78 -10.71 13.97
N ASN A 53 -0.41 -10.56 14.57
CA ASN A 53 -0.62 -10.14 15.95
C ASN A 53 -0.98 -11.27 16.91
N GLU A 54 -0.96 -12.53 16.50
CA GLU A 54 -1.21 -13.67 17.38
C GLU A 54 -0.12 -13.80 18.43
N GLY A 55 -0.51 -13.99 19.68
CA GLY A 55 0.41 -14.11 20.80
C GLY A 55 1.14 -12.81 21.21
N VAL A 56 0.92 -11.71 20.51
CA VAL A 56 1.53 -10.41 20.82
C VAL A 56 0.75 -9.70 21.91
N GLU A 57 1.45 -9.17 22.92
CA GLU A 57 0.85 -8.37 24.00
C GLU A 57 0.19 -7.12 23.43
N LYS A 58 -0.93 -6.69 24.06
CA LYS A 58 -1.75 -5.57 23.57
C LYS A 58 -0.96 -4.30 23.26
N GLU A 59 0.05 -4.01 24.08
CA GLU A 59 0.88 -2.79 23.96
C GLU A 59 1.85 -2.84 22.77
N ASN A 60 2.21 -4.04 22.33
CA ASN A 60 3.18 -4.27 21.26
C ASN A 60 2.51 -4.64 19.94
N LYS A 61 1.16 -4.74 19.90
CA LYS A 61 0.43 -5.06 18.68
C LYS A 61 0.67 -4.03 17.58
N ILE A 62 0.99 -4.53 16.43
CA ILE A 62 1.05 -3.73 15.21
C ILE A 62 -0.38 -3.29 14.89
N THR A 63 -0.62 -1.99 14.76
CA THR A 63 -1.94 -1.46 14.41
C THR A 63 -2.13 -1.47 12.89
N VAL A 64 -3.39 -1.49 12.43
CA VAL A 64 -3.69 -1.32 10.99
C VAL A 64 -3.07 -0.02 10.47
N ASN A 65 -3.06 1.05 11.28
CA ASN A 65 -2.42 2.31 10.90
C ASN A 65 -0.92 2.13 10.63
N THR A 66 -0.19 1.52 11.57
CA THR A 66 1.25 1.26 11.43
C THR A 66 1.54 0.41 10.19
N LEU A 67 0.72 -0.64 9.97
CA LEU A 67 0.86 -1.51 8.82
C LEU A 67 0.60 -0.75 7.50
N MET A 68 -0.42 0.11 7.45
CA MET A 68 -0.68 0.93 6.25
C MET A 68 0.42 1.95 5.98
N LEU A 69 1.04 2.53 7.01
CA LEU A 69 2.22 3.38 6.83
C LEU A 69 3.37 2.60 6.17
N LYS A 70 3.59 1.34 6.57
CA LYS A 70 4.60 0.47 5.94
C LYS A 70 4.27 0.17 4.49
N VAL A 71 3.02 -0.22 4.19
CA VAL A 71 2.52 -0.44 2.81
C VAL A 71 2.78 0.78 1.92
N ILE A 72 2.43 1.98 2.42
CA ILE A 72 2.65 3.22 1.66
C ILE A 72 4.15 3.50 1.48
N CYS A 73 4.99 3.26 2.49
CA CYS A 73 6.44 3.39 2.36
C CYS A 73 7.01 2.47 1.28
N GLU A 74 6.57 1.21 1.22
CA GLU A 74 7.01 0.27 0.16
C GLU A 74 6.54 0.72 -1.23
N GLY A 75 5.32 1.25 -1.33
CA GLY A 75 4.82 1.89 -2.55
C GLY A 75 5.66 3.10 -2.98
N LEU A 76 6.04 3.98 -2.04
CA LEU A 76 6.89 5.14 -2.30
C LEU A 76 8.32 4.77 -2.71
N LYS A 77 8.88 3.69 -2.18
CA LYS A 77 10.15 3.12 -2.64
C LYS A 77 10.09 2.68 -4.10
N ALA A 78 8.96 2.10 -4.52
CA ALA A 78 8.73 1.71 -5.91
C ALA A 78 8.46 2.91 -6.83
N CYS A 79 8.00 4.04 -6.26
CA CYS A 79 7.68 5.26 -6.99
C CYS A 79 8.28 6.51 -6.31
N PRO A 80 9.60 6.74 -6.39
CA PRO A 80 10.26 7.87 -5.74
C PRO A 80 9.75 9.25 -6.19
N ALA A 81 9.17 9.35 -7.38
CA ALA A 81 8.59 10.58 -7.90
C ALA A 81 7.46 11.13 -7.01
N MET A 82 6.75 10.27 -6.30
CA MET A 82 5.70 10.67 -5.34
C MET A 82 6.26 11.19 -4.01
N ASN A 83 7.53 10.89 -3.70
CA ASN A 83 8.24 11.37 -2.51
C ASN A 83 9.12 12.57 -2.88
N ALA A 84 8.50 13.68 -3.24
CA ALA A 84 9.19 14.84 -3.78
C ALA A 84 8.59 16.17 -3.31
N HIS A 85 9.38 17.24 -3.46
CA HIS A 85 8.98 18.62 -3.26
C HIS A 85 9.07 19.39 -4.58
N ILE A 86 8.09 20.28 -4.82
CA ILE A 86 8.10 21.17 -5.98
C ILE A 86 8.30 22.62 -5.56
N GLU A 87 9.17 23.31 -6.27
CA GLU A 87 9.28 24.77 -6.24
C GLU A 87 8.86 25.32 -7.60
N PHE A 88 7.84 26.16 -7.63
CA PHE A 88 7.31 26.74 -8.86
C PHE A 88 7.03 28.22 -8.72
N ASP A 89 7.66 29.02 -9.59
CA ASP A 89 7.39 30.45 -9.74
C ASP A 89 6.47 30.68 -10.96
N SER A 90 5.20 30.94 -10.67
CA SER A 90 4.18 31.16 -11.71
C SER A 90 4.40 32.42 -12.55
N LYS A 91 5.13 33.40 -12.05
CA LYS A 91 5.40 34.65 -12.78
C LYS A 91 6.39 34.45 -13.92
N PHE A 92 7.42 33.66 -13.66
CA PHE A 92 8.46 33.37 -14.66
C PHE A 92 8.28 32.00 -15.33
N VAL A 93 7.26 31.23 -14.92
CA VAL A 93 7.01 29.85 -15.38
C VAL A 93 8.27 29.01 -15.26
N ARG A 94 8.88 29.02 -14.07
CA ARG A 94 10.12 28.31 -13.74
C ARG A 94 9.90 27.47 -12.49
N GLY A 95 10.56 26.32 -12.44
CA GLY A 95 10.50 25.46 -11.28
C GLY A 95 11.42 24.28 -11.37
N HIS A 96 11.48 23.54 -10.29
CA HIS A 96 12.17 22.26 -10.21
C HIS A 96 11.46 21.35 -9.21
N ILE A 97 11.67 20.06 -9.38
CA ILE A 97 11.15 19.01 -8.52
C ILE A 97 12.36 18.32 -7.87
N ASN A 98 12.35 18.27 -6.54
CA ASN A 98 13.38 17.62 -5.75
C ASN A 98 12.81 16.28 -5.24
N THR A 99 13.24 15.17 -5.82
CA THR A 99 12.96 13.84 -5.26
C THR A 99 13.79 13.65 -3.99
N LEU A 100 13.15 13.19 -2.92
CA LEU A 100 13.75 13.05 -1.60
C LEU A 100 14.17 11.60 -1.35
N ASN A 101 15.34 11.42 -0.72
CA ASN A 101 15.84 10.07 -0.40
C ASN A 101 15.12 9.46 0.82
N GLU A 102 14.78 10.30 1.79
CA GLU A 102 14.13 9.90 3.04
C GLU A 102 12.61 10.04 2.91
N ILE A 103 11.88 9.07 3.45
CA ILE A 103 10.42 9.15 3.57
C ILE A 103 10.08 9.66 4.97
N ASN A 104 9.74 10.94 5.02
CA ASN A 104 9.36 11.64 6.22
C ASN A 104 7.85 11.93 6.16
N ILE A 105 7.06 11.26 7.01
CA ILE A 105 5.60 11.26 6.93
C ILE A 105 5.00 12.33 7.82
N SER A 106 4.36 13.33 7.23
CA SER A 106 3.50 14.27 7.95
C SER A 106 2.15 13.59 8.27
N MET A 107 1.97 13.16 9.51
CA MET A 107 0.76 12.45 9.97
C MET A 107 -0.04 13.28 10.96
N PRO A 108 -1.32 13.61 10.69
CA PRO A 108 -2.20 14.21 11.67
C PRO A 108 -2.49 13.25 12.82
N MET A 109 -2.21 13.68 14.05
CA MET A 109 -2.43 12.92 15.28
C MET A 109 -3.31 13.73 16.24
N VAL A 110 -4.14 13.04 17.03
CA VAL A 110 -4.99 13.66 18.04
C VAL A 110 -4.21 13.79 19.34
N LEU A 111 -4.10 15.01 19.85
CA LEU A 111 -3.48 15.31 21.14
C LEU A 111 -4.39 14.89 22.30
N PRO A 112 -3.83 14.73 23.53
CA PRO A 112 -4.62 14.50 24.73
C PRO A 112 -5.66 15.61 24.99
N THR A 113 -5.43 16.82 24.49
CA THR A 113 -6.35 17.96 24.56
C THR A 113 -7.56 17.84 23.61
N GLY A 114 -7.56 16.82 22.70
CA GLY A 114 -8.58 16.67 21.64
C GLY A 114 -8.30 17.49 20.38
N GLU A 115 -7.25 18.29 20.36
CA GLU A 115 -6.81 19.02 19.17
C GLU A 115 -6.00 18.09 18.25
N MET A 116 -6.02 18.36 16.94
CA MET A 116 -5.20 17.63 15.97
C MET A 116 -3.91 18.40 15.67
N MET A 117 -2.78 17.69 15.66
CA MET A 117 -1.50 18.22 15.23
C MET A 117 -0.88 17.29 14.19
N THR A 118 -0.24 17.85 13.18
CA THR A 118 0.56 17.07 12.23
C THR A 118 1.96 16.88 12.79
N ILE A 119 2.35 15.62 12.95
CA ILE A 119 3.68 15.20 13.41
C ILE A 119 4.44 14.66 12.21
N ASN A 120 5.73 14.98 12.12
CA ASN A 120 6.65 14.44 11.14
C ASN A 120 7.30 13.17 11.68
N LEU A 121 7.02 12.03 11.06
CA LEU A 121 7.63 10.74 11.37
C LEU A 121 8.82 10.53 10.44
N HIS A 122 10.03 10.50 11.00
CA HIS A 122 11.27 10.53 10.23
C HIS A 122 11.79 9.15 9.85
N ASN A 123 12.39 9.02 8.66
CA ASN A 123 13.11 7.85 8.16
C ASN A 123 12.28 6.55 8.24
N PHE A 124 11.02 6.62 7.82
CA PHE A 124 10.10 5.48 7.94
C PHE A 124 10.41 4.38 6.93
N GLU A 125 11.10 4.67 5.84
CA GLU A 125 11.50 3.70 4.83
C GLU A 125 12.44 2.62 5.37
N ASN A 126 13.24 2.95 6.38
CA ASN A 126 14.25 2.05 6.94
C ASN A 126 13.78 1.26 8.17
N LYS A 127 12.57 1.58 8.70
CA LYS A 127 12.04 0.96 9.91
C LYS A 127 11.27 -0.33 9.59
N ASN A 128 11.49 -1.35 10.42
CA ASN A 128 10.61 -2.51 10.48
C ASN A 128 9.32 -2.17 11.27
N LEU A 129 8.35 -3.09 11.28
CA LEU A 129 7.06 -2.82 11.94
C LEU A 129 7.16 -2.62 13.45
N GLU A 130 8.05 -3.33 14.13
CA GLU A 130 8.26 -3.21 15.57
C GLU A 130 8.91 -1.86 15.92
N GLU A 131 9.92 -1.45 15.16
CA GLU A 131 10.55 -0.13 15.28
C GLU A 131 9.56 1.01 15.00
N MET A 132 8.64 0.83 14.03
CA MET A 132 7.57 1.79 13.78
C MET A 132 6.61 1.91 14.98
N VAL A 133 6.23 0.79 15.59
CA VAL A 133 5.37 0.78 16.79
C VAL A 133 6.05 1.51 17.94
N GLU A 134 7.32 1.21 18.22
CA GLU A 134 8.08 1.87 19.27
C GLU A 134 8.26 3.37 19.01
N TYR A 135 8.58 3.75 17.77
CA TYR A 135 8.71 5.14 17.38
C TYR A 135 7.40 5.92 17.59
N ILE A 136 6.26 5.35 17.18
CA ILE A 136 4.95 5.99 17.36
C ILE A 136 4.61 6.10 18.86
N LYS A 137 4.93 5.10 19.67
CA LYS A 137 4.77 5.15 21.13
C LYS A 137 5.60 6.27 21.76
N ASP A 138 6.87 6.39 21.34
CA ASP A 138 7.74 7.46 21.83
C ASP A 138 7.19 8.85 21.44
N VAL A 139 6.70 9.00 20.22
CA VAL A 139 6.03 10.23 19.79
C VAL A 139 4.83 10.56 20.68
N HIS A 140 3.97 9.57 20.99
CA HIS A 140 2.84 9.77 21.90
C HIS A 140 3.30 10.19 23.31
N ARG A 141 4.33 9.54 23.86
CA ARG A 141 4.92 9.90 25.16
C ARG A 141 5.43 11.36 25.16
N ARG A 142 6.14 11.76 24.10
CA ARG A 142 6.64 13.13 23.97
C ARG A 142 5.52 14.16 23.78
N MET A 143 4.43 13.77 23.09
CA MET A 143 3.24 14.63 22.96
C MET A 143 2.61 14.99 24.29
N GLU A 144 2.57 14.08 25.26
CA GLU A 144 1.99 14.34 26.60
C GLU A 144 2.73 15.42 27.35
N ASN A 145 4.02 15.59 27.10
CA ASN A 145 4.89 16.57 27.76
C ASN A 145 5.02 17.89 26.96
N THR A 146 4.28 18.02 25.85
CA THR A 146 4.47 19.14 24.91
C THR A 146 3.37 20.17 25.02
N ASP A 147 3.71 21.45 25.22
CA ASP A 147 2.80 22.56 24.99
C ASP A 147 2.77 22.91 23.49
N LEU A 148 1.63 22.66 22.88
CA LEU A 148 1.42 22.86 21.45
C LEU A 148 1.66 24.32 21.02
N ASN A 149 1.20 25.28 21.82
CA ASN A 149 1.31 26.70 21.47
C ASN A 149 2.78 27.16 21.47
N GLU A 150 3.61 26.65 22.39
CA GLU A 150 5.04 26.95 22.43
C GLU A 150 5.74 26.40 21.18
N VAL A 151 5.59 25.11 20.88
CA VAL A 151 6.27 24.48 19.72
C VAL A 151 5.81 25.11 18.41
N MET A 152 4.51 25.33 18.22
CA MET A 152 3.98 25.97 17.02
C MET A 152 4.40 27.45 16.90
N PHE A 153 4.59 28.13 18.04
CA PHE A 153 5.09 29.48 18.04
C PHE A 153 6.56 29.52 17.58
N ASP A 154 7.38 28.60 18.01
CA ASP A 154 8.79 28.48 17.60
C ASP A 154 8.90 28.21 16.08
N VAL A 155 8.11 27.27 15.54
CA VAL A 155 8.04 27.03 14.09
C VAL A 155 7.54 28.26 13.32
N SER A 156 6.55 28.97 13.86
CA SER A 156 6.03 30.20 13.23
C SER A 156 7.07 31.30 13.19
N LEU A 157 7.92 31.42 14.21
CA LEU A 157 9.03 32.37 14.24
C LEU A 157 10.08 32.07 13.17
N ASP A 158 10.47 30.82 13.02
CA ASP A 158 11.47 30.41 12.03
C ASP A 158 10.96 30.60 10.60
N ASN A 159 9.73 30.23 10.33
CA ASN A 159 9.08 30.49 9.04
C ASN A 159 8.99 31.99 8.74
N THR A 160 8.83 32.80 9.78
CA THR A 160 8.85 34.26 9.70
C THR A 160 10.22 34.80 9.33
N LEU A 161 11.27 34.29 9.98
CA LEU A 161 12.68 34.67 9.69
C LEU A 161 13.10 34.23 8.28
N THR A 162 12.70 33.03 7.87
CA THR A 162 12.94 32.51 6.52
C THR A 162 12.20 33.33 5.47
N GLY A 163 10.95 33.72 5.72
CA GLY A 163 10.18 34.62 4.83
C GLY A 163 10.80 36.00 4.68
N LEU A 164 11.46 36.53 5.73
CA LEU A 164 12.23 37.77 5.66
C LEU A 164 13.46 37.61 4.76
N LYS A 165 14.20 36.51 4.91
CA LYS A 165 15.37 36.20 4.05
C LYS A 165 14.99 36.07 2.57
N GLN A 166 13.77 35.55 2.30
CA GLN A 166 13.21 35.41 0.95
C GLN A 166 12.60 36.72 0.38
N GLY A 167 12.70 37.86 1.08
CA GLY A 167 12.18 39.15 0.62
C GLY A 167 10.64 39.31 0.76
N LYS A 168 9.94 38.40 1.42
CA LYS A 168 8.50 38.47 1.66
C LYS A 168 8.11 39.39 2.84
N ILE A 169 8.72 40.56 2.91
CA ILE A 169 8.71 41.49 4.07
C ILE A 169 7.28 41.92 4.45
N LYS A 170 6.46 42.33 3.47
CA LYS A 170 5.08 42.78 3.75
C LYS A 170 4.18 41.68 4.34
N GLN A 171 4.28 40.47 3.83
CA GLN A 171 3.50 39.33 4.28
C GLN A 171 3.94 38.91 5.69
N THR A 172 5.23 38.86 5.92
CA THR A 172 5.85 38.51 7.20
C THR A 172 5.48 39.53 8.29
N LEU A 173 5.55 40.83 7.97
CA LEU A 173 5.16 41.89 8.93
C LEU A 173 3.66 41.80 9.29
N ARG A 174 2.77 41.54 8.33
CA ARG A 174 1.33 41.32 8.56
C ARG A 174 1.08 40.10 9.44
N ARG A 175 1.80 38.99 9.23
CA ARG A 175 1.72 37.79 10.06
C ARG A 175 2.14 38.07 11.52
N LEU A 176 3.27 38.77 11.72
CA LEU A 176 3.75 39.19 13.04
C LEU A 176 2.74 40.08 13.78
N ILE A 177 2.20 41.08 13.13
CA ILE A 177 1.18 41.97 13.72
C ILE A 177 -0.07 41.14 14.08
N GLY A 178 -0.55 40.29 13.17
CA GLY A 178 -1.73 39.44 13.40
C GLY A 178 -1.56 38.41 14.52
N SER A 179 -0.33 37.94 14.80
CA SER A 179 -0.05 36.99 15.86
C SER A 179 0.16 37.62 17.24
N LYS A 180 0.59 38.89 17.30
CA LYS A 180 0.96 39.57 18.55
C LYS A 180 -0.09 40.55 19.08
N THR A 181 -1.12 40.94 18.28
CA THR A 181 -2.02 42.00 18.63
C THR A 181 -3.48 41.54 18.67
N GLY A 182 -4.26 42.16 19.58
CA GLY A 182 -5.74 42.03 19.69
C GLY A 182 -6.24 40.66 20.17
N LYS A 183 -7.49 40.36 19.81
CA LYS A 183 -8.19 39.11 20.19
C LYS A 183 -7.59 37.82 19.54
N HIS A 184 -6.72 38.01 18.57
CA HIS A 184 -6.06 36.94 17.81
C HIS A 184 -4.62 36.62 18.28
N ARG A 185 -4.23 37.18 19.45
CA ARG A 185 -2.91 36.93 20.02
C ARG A 185 -2.72 35.46 20.36
N VAL A 186 -1.58 34.88 19.96
CA VAL A 186 -1.18 33.54 20.38
C VAL A 186 -0.87 33.56 21.87
N LYS A 187 -1.48 32.64 22.61
CA LYS A 187 -1.22 32.46 24.04
C LYS A 187 -0.04 31.51 24.19
N THR A 188 1.09 32.04 24.62
CA THR A 188 2.29 31.28 24.98
C THR A 188 2.45 31.24 26.49
N LEU A 189 3.19 30.26 27.01
CA LEU A 189 3.53 30.11 28.43
C LEU A 189 4.33 31.33 28.94
N LYS A 190 4.24 31.65 30.22
CA LYS A 190 4.95 32.80 30.80
C LYS A 190 5.47 32.48 32.21
N GLY A 191 6.55 33.18 32.55
CA GLY A 191 7.08 33.19 33.91
C GLY A 191 7.47 31.79 34.42
N LYS A 192 6.79 31.29 35.46
CA LYS A 192 7.09 30.01 36.07
C LYS A 192 6.75 28.83 35.17
N GLU A 193 5.58 28.85 34.53
CA GLU A 193 5.12 27.78 33.62
C GLU A 193 6.09 27.59 32.43
N LYS A 194 6.58 28.70 31.87
CA LYS A 194 7.55 28.62 30.77
C LYS A 194 8.87 27.99 31.21
N ARG A 195 9.37 28.34 32.40
CA ARG A 195 10.61 27.75 32.95
C ARG A 195 10.45 26.27 33.25
N GLU A 196 9.29 25.86 33.78
CA GLU A 196 8.98 24.44 34.01
C GLU A 196 8.91 23.65 32.69
N TYR A 197 8.32 24.21 31.65
CA TYR A 197 8.31 23.60 30.32
C TYR A 197 9.71 23.52 29.69
N GLU A 198 10.49 24.58 29.77
CA GLU A 198 11.86 24.61 29.25
C GLU A 198 12.83 23.67 30.04
N ALA A 199 12.49 23.32 31.29
CA ALA A 199 13.22 22.35 32.07
C ALA A 199 12.99 20.89 31.62
N ILE A 200 11.93 20.61 30.85
CA ILE A 200 11.69 19.30 30.27
C ILE A 200 12.74 19.05 29.17
N PRO A 201 13.54 17.96 29.24
CA PRO A 201 14.51 17.64 28.20
C PRO A 201 13.89 17.60 26.81
N GLU A 202 14.62 17.99 25.79
CA GLU A 202 14.14 17.93 24.38
C GLU A 202 13.87 16.49 23.93
N SER A 203 14.56 15.50 24.52
CA SER A 203 14.26 14.07 24.30
C SER A 203 12.88 13.63 24.77
N ASP A 204 12.27 14.37 25.69
CA ASP A 204 11.04 14.00 26.37
C ASP A 204 9.83 14.85 25.94
N ARG A 205 10.02 15.81 25.04
CA ARG A 205 8.98 16.63 24.42
C ARG A 205 9.17 16.72 22.93
N LEU A 206 8.11 17.07 22.21
CA LEU A 206 8.21 17.36 20.78
C LEU A 206 8.95 18.69 20.57
N THR A 207 9.75 18.70 19.56
CA THR A 207 10.54 19.85 19.13
C THR A 207 10.03 20.37 17.78
N LYS A 208 10.62 21.45 17.31
CA LYS A 208 10.40 21.97 15.97
C LYS A 208 10.63 20.90 14.90
N HIS A 209 11.63 20.05 15.04
CA HIS A 209 11.96 18.99 14.09
C HIS A 209 10.81 18.01 13.90
N ASP A 210 10.07 17.69 14.99
CA ASP A 210 8.94 16.77 14.97
C ASP A 210 7.67 17.37 14.31
N ILE A 211 7.61 18.68 14.08
CA ILE A 211 6.45 19.36 13.47
C ILE A 211 6.77 20.12 12.18
N GLU A 212 7.99 20.03 11.69
CA GLU A 212 8.37 20.49 10.35
C GLU A 212 7.63 19.65 9.29
N GLN A 213 7.49 20.22 8.09
CA GLN A 213 6.85 19.55 6.97
C GLN A 213 7.68 18.34 6.52
N GLY A 214 7.07 17.16 6.51
CA GLY A 214 7.67 15.95 5.96
C GLY A 214 7.63 15.91 4.43
N SER A 215 8.09 14.82 3.86
CA SER A 215 8.13 14.63 2.39
C SER A 215 6.75 14.36 1.78
N ILE A 216 5.85 13.74 2.56
CA ILE A 216 4.48 13.40 2.16
C ILE A 216 3.52 13.53 3.35
N THR A 217 2.26 13.86 3.06
CA THR A 217 1.20 13.82 4.08
C THR A 217 0.39 12.54 3.96
N ILE A 218 0.28 11.80 5.07
CA ILE A 218 -0.58 10.61 5.16
C ILE A 218 -1.60 10.82 6.27
N SER A 219 -2.89 10.79 5.92
CA SER A 219 -3.99 10.98 6.84
C SER A 219 -4.81 9.70 6.99
N ASN A 220 -4.80 9.10 8.19
CA ASN A 220 -5.66 7.94 8.46
C ASN A 220 -7.03 8.40 8.99
N ILE A 221 -7.95 8.67 8.06
CA ILE A 221 -9.32 9.06 8.39
C ILE A 221 -10.15 7.89 8.92
N GLY A 222 -9.76 6.65 8.58
CA GLY A 222 -10.38 5.43 9.08
C GLY A 222 -10.18 5.20 10.58
N SER A 223 -9.09 5.72 11.15
CA SER A 223 -8.87 5.66 12.59
C SER A 223 -9.78 6.61 13.38
N VAL A 224 -10.22 7.70 12.75
CA VAL A 224 -11.10 8.71 13.36
C VAL A 224 -12.57 8.26 13.34
N TYR A 225 -12.98 7.62 12.24
CA TYR A 225 -14.34 7.12 12.08
C TYR A 225 -14.30 5.77 11.37
N ARG A 226 -14.53 4.69 12.13
CA ARG A 226 -14.41 3.31 11.64
C ARG A 226 -15.62 2.83 10.85
N GLU A 227 -16.78 3.41 11.08
CA GLU A 227 -18.06 3.06 10.44
C GLU A 227 -18.26 3.79 9.10
N GLN A 228 -17.19 4.21 8.44
CA GLN A 228 -17.23 4.85 7.13
C GLN A 228 -17.91 3.97 6.08
N ARG A 229 -18.68 4.63 5.21
CA ARG A 229 -19.34 4.02 4.06
C ARG A 229 -18.99 4.77 2.76
N GLY A 230 -17.73 5.06 2.56
CA GLY A 230 -17.24 5.81 1.41
C GLY A 230 -15.78 6.18 1.55
N ALA A 231 -15.27 6.96 0.63
CA ALA A 231 -13.92 7.49 0.61
C ALA A 231 -13.94 9.02 0.64
N ALA A 232 -12.86 9.63 1.12
CA ALA A 232 -12.66 11.06 0.92
C ALA A 232 -12.45 11.34 -0.57
N ALA A 233 -13.12 12.36 -1.09
CA ALA A 233 -12.96 12.71 -2.50
C ALA A 233 -11.63 13.43 -2.77
N LEU A 234 -11.09 14.12 -1.77
CA LEU A 234 -9.85 14.88 -1.86
C LEU A 234 -9.34 15.20 -0.45
N ILE A 235 -8.01 15.29 -0.30
CA ILE A 235 -7.31 15.94 0.80
C ILE A 235 -6.33 16.95 0.22
N GLU A 236 -6.00 17.98 0.99
CA GLU A 236 -5.11 19.04 0.52
C GLU A 236 -3.65 18.57 0.55
N ILE A 237 -2.93 18.85 -0.54
CA ILE A 237 -1.48 18.76 -0.57
C ILE A 237 -0.90 20.01 0.08
N ILE A 238 -0.07 19.86 1.08
CA ILE A 238 0.56 20.98 1.75
C ILE A 238 1.90 21.32 1.08
N PRO A 239 2.04 22.53 0.49
CA PRO A 239 3.29 22.89 -0.16
C PRO A 239 4.50 22.75 0.78
N PRO A 240 5.67 22.28 0.32
CA PRO A 240 6.07 22.01 -1.06
C PRO A 240 5.84 20.58 -1.54
N GLN A 241 5.12 19.74 -0.80
CA GLN A 241 4.85 18.34 -1.16
C GLN A 241 4.15 18.23 -2.51
N VAL A 242 4.38 17.11 -3.21
CA VAL A 242 3.70 16.80 -4.48
C VAL A 242 2.60 15.76 -4.32
N THR A 243 2.51 15.09 -3.17
CA THR A 243 1.56 13.99 -2.94
C THR A 243 1.02 14.05 -1.52
N ALA A 244 -0.25 13.67 -1.39
CA ALA A 244 -0.91 13.40 -0.12
C ALA A 244 -1.79 12.15 -0.25
N ILE A 245 -1.88 11.33 0.80
CA ILE A 245 -2.65 10.09 0.80
C ILE A 245 -3.55 10.04 2.01
N ALA A 246 -4.86 9.80 1.80
CA ALA A 246 -5.77 9.44 2.89
C ALA A 246 -6.08 7.94 2.86
N VAL A 247 -6.06 7.32 4.03
CA VAL A 247 -6.45 5.93 4.24
C VAL A 247 -7.80 5.92 4.93
N GLY A 248 -8.80 5.30 4.31
CA GLY A 248 -10.15 5.15 4.87
C GLY A 248 -10.25 4.03 5.90
N ALA A 249 -11.47 3.69 6.28
CA ALA A 249 -11.76 2.49 7.07
C ALA A 249 -11.99 1.28 6.15
N VAL A 250 -11.67 0.08 6.64
CA VAL A 250 -12.06 -1.16 5.98
C VAL A 250 -13.58 -1.27 5.94
N GLN A 251 -14.12 -1.57 4.76
CA GLN A 251 -15.57 -1.61 4.49
C GLN A 251 -15.92 -2.92 3.80
N ASP A 252 -17.02 -3.54 4.23
CA ASP A 252 -17.58 -4.67 3.48
C ASP A 252 -18.30 -4.15 2.24
N LYS A 253 -17.84 -4.57 1.05
CA LYS A 253 -18.41 -4.19 -0.26
C LYS A 253 -18.69 -5.42 -1.11
N PRO A 254 -19.71 -5.37 -1.98
CA PRO A 254 -19.88 -6.38 -3.02
C PRO A 254 -18.79 -6.21 -4.08
N VAL A 255 -18.00 -7.25 -4.27
CA VAL A 255 -16.92 -7.29 -5.27
C VAL A 255 -17.15 -8.47 -6.19
N VAL A 256 -16.84 -8.30 -7.48
CA VAL A 256 -16.88 -9.40 -8.44
C VAL A 256 -15.62 -10.24 -8.26
N VAL A 257 -15.81 -11.48 -7.85
CA VAL A 257 -14.73 -12.48 -7.73
C VAL A 257 -14.94 -13.59 -8.74
N VAL A 258 -13.87 -14.31 -9.06
CA VAL A 258 -13.93 -15.52 -9.88
C VAL A 258 -13.91 -16.71 -8.94
N ASN A 259 -14.93 -17.58 -9.00
CA ASN A 259 -15.01 -18.77 -8.17
C ASN A 259 -14.15 -19.93 -8.74
N GLU A 260 -14.11 -21.05 -8.02
CA GLU A 260 -13.31 -22.23 -8.41
C GLU A 260 -13.72 -22.83 -9.76
N ASN A 261 -14.93 -22.55 -10.24
CA ASN A 261 -15.46 -22.99 -11.54
C ASN A 261 -15.18 -22.00 -12.68
N ASP A 262 -14.38 -20.96 -12.44
CA ASP A 262 -14.06 -19.91 -13.42
C ASP A 262 -15.27 -19.00 -13.76
N GLU A 263 -16.28 -18.97 -12.89
CA GLU A 263 -17.47 -18.15 -13.05
C GLU A 263 -17.37 -16.89 -12.20
N LYS A 264 -17.88 -15.78 -12.73
CA LYS A 264 -17.96 -14.53 -11.99
C LYS A 264 -19.14 -14.57 -11.03
N GLU A 265 -18.85 -14.32 -9.76
CA GLU A 265 -19.87 -14.16 -8.73
C GLU A 265 -19.65 -12.87 -7.94
N ILE A 266 -20.69 -12.46 -7.23
CA ILE A 266 -20.60 -11.32 -6.32
C ILE A 266 -20.37 -11.86 -4.91
N ALA A 267 -19.21 -11.54 -4.34
CA ALA A 267 -18.88 -11.86 -2.96
C ALA A 267 -18.78 -10.60 -2.11
N ILE A 268 -19.04 -10.74 -0.81
CA ILE A 268 -18.76 -9.67 0.15
C ILE A 268 -17.27 -9.74 0.48
N ARG A 269 -16.55 -8.67 0.21
CA ARG A 269 -15.11 -8.53 0.45
C ARG A 269 -14.80 -7.31 1.29
N GLN A 270 -13.71 -7.37 2.03
CA GLN A 270 -13.17 -6.24 2.78
C GLN A 270 -12.38 -5.34 1.83
N VAL A 271 -12.86 -4.12 1.65
CA VAL A 271 -12.24 -3.13 0.76
C VAL A 271 -11.72 -1.97 1.60
N LEU A 272 -10.50 -1.55 1.33
CA LEU A 272 -9.86 -0.40 1.99
C LEU A 272 -9.69 0.76 1.01
N PRO A 273 -10.47 1.83 1.11
CA PRO A 273 -10.34 2.95 0.19
C PRO A 273 -9.13 3.82 0.52
N PHE A 274 -8.30 4.08 -0.48
CA PHE A 274 -7.26 5.08 -0.48
C PHE A 274 -7.66 6.26 -1.35
N THR A 275 -7.40 7.47 -0.87
CA THR A 275 -7.49 8.69 -1.67
C THR A 275 -6.09 9.18 -1.93
N ILE A 276 -5.59 8.97 -3.13
CA ILE A 276 -4.26 9.36 -3.58
C ILE A 276 -4.41 10.69 -4.32
N VAL A 277 -3.77 11.73 -3.80
CA VAL A 277 -3.83 13.07 -4.38
C VAL A 277 -2.43 13.51 -4.79
N PHE A 278 -2.28 14.01 -6.00
CA PHE A 278 -1.01 14.49 -6.51
C PHE A 278 -1.13 15.85 -7.20
N ASP A 279 -0.01 16.59 -7.17
CA ASP A 279 0.11 17.90 -7.82
C ASP A 279 0.37 17.70 -9.31
N HIS A 280 -0.61 18.10 -10.15
CA HIS A 280 -0.52 17.93 -11.61
C HIS A 280 0.53 18.83 -12.29
N ARG A 281 1.21 19.69 -11.52
CA ARG A 281 2.39 20.41 -12.01
C ARG A 281 3.65 19.56 -11.95
N ALA A 282 3.65 18.51 -11.13
CA ALA A 282 4.78 17.64 -10.87
C ALA A 282 4.61 16.23 -11.42
N LEU A 283 3.40 15.68 -11.40
CA LEU A 283 3.11 14.29 -11.70
C LEU A 283 1.89 14.17 -12.62
N ASP A 284 1.96 13.21 -13.54
CA ASP A 284 0.82 12.69 -14.30
C ASP A 284 0.35 11.35 -13.72
N PHE A 285 -0.81 10.87 -14.15
CA PHE A 285 -1.33 9.57 -13.68
C PHE A 285 -0.35 8.41 -13.99
N GLY A 286 0.33 8.47 -15.13
CA GLY A 286 1.34 7.47 -15.51
C GLY A 286 2.50 7.37 -14.51
N ASP A 287 2.87 8.49 -13.88
CA ASP A 287 3.98 8.54 -12.94
C ASP A 287 3.65 7.85 -11.62
N ILE A 288 2.37 7.78 -11.21
CA ILE A 288 1.94 7.11 -9.97
C ILE A 288 1.61 5.63 -10.15
N VAL A 289 1.57 5.12 -11.38
CA VAL A 289 1.27 3.70 -11.66
C VAL A 289 2.22 2.72 -10.96
N PRO A 290 3.55 2.97 -10.86
CA PRO A 290 4.44 2.08 -10.11
C PRO A 290 4.06 1.94 -8.63
N PHE A 291 3.60 3.03 -8.00
CA PHE A 291 3.08 3.02 -6.63
C PHE A 291 1.85 2.12 -6.51
N ILE A 292 0.86 2.30 -7.39
CA ILE A 292 -0.39 1.52 -7.38
C ILE A 292 -0.09 0.04 -7.58
N LYS A 293 0.75 -0.31 -8.57
CA LYS A 293 1.15 -1.69 -8.81
C LYS A 293 1.84 -2.35 -7.63
N LYS A 294 2.67 -1.58 -6.90
CA LYS A 294 3.32 -2.09 -5.69
C LYS A 294 2.31 -2.34 -4.56
N LEU A 295 1.28 -1.52 -4.45
CA LEU A 295 0.20 -1.77 -3.51
C LEU A 295 -0.62 -3.00 -3.91
N ASP A 296 -0.93 -3.18 -5.23
CA ASP A 296 -1.59 -4.37 -5.75
C ASP A 296 -0.80 -5.64 -5.37
N GLU A 297 0.51 -5.66 -5.64
CA GLU A 297 1.40 -6.76 -5.25
C GLU A 297 1.30 -7.09 -3.75
N ILE A 298 1.37 -6.06 -2.90
CA ILE A 298 1.33 -6.24 -1.43
C ILE A 298 -0.03 -6.80 -0.97
N PHE A 299 -1.13 -6.35 -1.55
CA PHE A 299 -2.46 -6.83 -1.17
C PHE A 299 -2.79 -8.20 -1.76
N GLU A 300 -2.24 -8.53 -2.92
CA GLU A 300 -2.33 -9.86 -3.53
C GLU A 300 -1.41 -10.88 -2.83
N GLU A 301 -0.32 -10.41 -2.21
CA GLU A 301 0.72 -11.21 -1.56
C GLU A 301 0.94 -10.76 -0.09
N PRO A 302 -0.08 -10.90 0.76
CA PRO A 302 -0.06 -10.31 2.10
C PRO A 302 1.00 -10.90 3.04
N GLU A 303 1.56 -12.05 2.71
CA GLU A 303 2.61 -12.72 3.50
C GLU A 303 3.88 -11.90 3.64
N ILE A 304 4.11 -10.94 2.74
CA ILE A 304 5.25 -10.01 2.79
C ILE A 304 5.28 -9.21 4.11
N MET A 305 4.13 -9.03 4.78
CA MET A 305 4.07 -8.32 6.05
C MET A 305 4.88 -8.99 7.17
N PHE A 306 5.08 -10.30 7.10
CA PHE A 306 5.89 -11.03 8.08
C PHE A 306 7.39 -10.75 7.91
N GLU A 307 7.85 -10.46 6.68
CA GLU A 307 9.23 -10.03 6.42
C GLU A 307 9.52 -8.63 6.99
N TRP A 308 8.50 -7.82 7.16
CA TRP A 308 8.61 -6.48 7.73
C TRP A 308 8.61 -6.43 9.27
N LYS A 309 8.30 -7.53 9.93
CA LYS A 309 8.39 -7.65 11.38
C LYS A 309 9.87 -7.79 11.76
N GLY A 310 10.27 -7.21 12.87
CA GLY A 310 11.66 -7.26 13.38
C GLY A 310 12.19 -8.67 13.61
N GLU A 311 12.95 -8.91 14.64
CA GLU A 311 13.56 -10.24 14.86
C GLU A 311 12.55 -11.39 14.75
N LYS A 312 12.90 -12.41 13.97
CA LYS A 312 12.14 -13.57 13.53
C LYS A 312 11.22 -14.19 14.60
N THR A 313 9.97 -13.80 14.58
CA THR A 313 8.90 -14.43 15.38
C THR A 313 8.24 -15.61 14.67
N ILE A 314 8.49 -15.77 13.36
CA ILE A 314 8.04 -16.89 12.53
C ILE A 314 9.28 -17.61 12.05
N SER A 315 9.31 -18.93 12.16
CA SER A 315 10.44 -19.73 11.67
C SER A 315 10.55 -19.57 10.14
N ASP A 316 11.79 -19.56 9.63
CA ASP A 316 12.05 -19.55 8.18
C ASP A 316 11.25 -20.64 7.44
N THR A 317 10.83 -21.68 8.15
CA THR A 317 9.98 -22.79 7.66
C THR A 317 8.55 -22.37 7.41
N GLU A 318 7.96 -21.60 8.31
CA GLU A 318 6.58 -21.09 8.16
C GLU A 318 6.50 -20.03 7.06
N ILE A 319 7.51 -19.16 6.93
CA ILE A 319 7.61 -18.22 5.81
C ILE A 319 7.69 -18.98 4.48
N GLU A 320 8.44 -20.07 4.43
CA GLU A 320 8.61 -20.86 3.20
C GLU A 320 7.34 -21.68 2.88
N GLU A 321 6.62 -22.17 3.89
CA GLU A 321 5.28 -22.78 3.70
C GLU A 321 4.26 -21.78 3.16
N LEU A 322 4.23 -20.56 3.69
CA LEU A 322 3.39 -19.47 3.19
C LEU A 322 3.74 -19.08 1.74
N LYS A 323 5.04 -19.08 1.38
CA LYS A 323 5.48 -18.84 0.00
C LYS A 323 5.07 -19.96 -0.96
N VAL A 324 5.07 -21.20 -0.50
CA VAL A 324 4.59 -22.35 -1.30
C VAL A 324 3.10 -22.25 -1.54
N GLU A 325 2.30 -21.97 -0.49
CA GLU A 325 0.85 -21.73 -0.64
C GLU A 325 0.53 -20.55 -1.55
N ARG A 326 1.40 -19.52 -1.54
CA ARG A 326 1.31 -18.38 -2.45
C ARG A 326 1.53 -18.79 -3.90
N VAL A 327 2.62 -19.54 -4.20
CA VAL A 327 2.90 -20.02 -5.55
C VAL A 327 1.75 -20.88 -6.09
N GLU A 328 1.11 -21.66 -5.24
CA GLU A 328 -0.10 -22.42 -5.61
C GLU A 328 -1.30 -21.51 -5.92
N ARG A 329 -1.51 -20.44 -5.13
CA ARG A 329 -2.57 -19.45 -5.40
C ARG A 329 -2.31 -18.64 -6.67
N GLU A 330 -1.07 -18.17 -6.88
CA GLU A 330 -0.67 -17.46 -8.11
C GLU A 330 -0.87 -18.33 -9.35
N THR A 331 -0.53 -19.61 -9.25
CA THR A 331 -0.70 -20.55 -10.35
C THR A 331 -2.16 -20.72 -10.70
N LYS A 332 -3.04 -20.89 -9.71
CA LYS A 332 -4.51 -20.95 -9.90
C LYS A 332 -5.05 -19.65 -10.50
N PHE A 333 -4.57 -18.50 -10.04
CA PHE A 333 -5.00 -17.18 -10.53
C PHE A 333 -4.56 -16.93 -11.98
N GLU A 334 -3.32 -17.27 -12.35
CA GLU A 334 -2.84 -17.17 -13.74
C GLU A 334 -3.54 -18.15 -14.68
N GLU A 335 -3.88 -19.34 -14.19
CA GLU A 335 -4.73 -20.28 -14.92
C GLU A 335 -6.12 -19.72 -15.17
N SER A 336 -6.73 -19.12 -14.14
CA SER A 336 -8.03 -18.46 -14.23
C SER A 336 -8.02 -17.32 -15.26
N LYS A 337 -7.01 -16.44 -15.22
CA LYS A 337 -6.83 -15.38 -16.23
C LYS A 337 -6.69 -15.93 -17.66
N LYS A 338 -5.91 -16.99 -17.83
CA LYS A 338 -5.74 -17.62 -19.17
C LYS A 338 -7.05 -18.23 -19.68
N ARG A 339 -7.82 -18.88 -18.80
CA ARG A 339 -9.15 -19.44 -19.11
C ARG A 339 -10.15 -18.34 -19.48
N GLU A 340 -10.19 -17.24 -18.69
CA GLU A 340 -11.09 -16.11 -18.97
C GLU A 340 -10.76 -15.44 -20.31
N LYS A 341 -9.47 -15.24 -20.61
CA LYS A 341 -9.02 -14.70 -21.89
C LYS A 341 -9.41 -15.60 -23.06
N ALA A 342 -9.18 -16.93 -22.92
CA ALA A 342 -9.55 -17.88 -23.96
C ALA A 342 -11.07 -17.91 -24.18
N LYS A 343 -11.89 -17.81 -23.12
CA LYS A 343 -13.36 -17.74 -23.19
C LYS A 343 -13.81 -16.45 -23.90
N ARG A 344 -13.26 -15.28 -23.54
CA ARG A 344 -13.55 -13.99 -24.21
C ARG A 344 -13.18 -14.00 -25.70
N ASP A 345 -12.05 -14.59 -26.05
CA ASP A 345 -11.62 -14.70 -27.45
C ASP A 345 -12.52 -15.67 -28.23
N ALA A 346 -12.99 -16.76 -27.62
CA ALA A 346 -13.96 -17.67 -28.20
C ALA A 346 -15.32 -17.00 -28.42
N ASP A 347 -15.87 -16.30 -27.41
CA ASP A 347 -17.12 -15.56 -27.49
C ASP A 347 -17.08 -14.48 -28.58
N LYS A 348 -15.97 -13.74 -28.67
CA LYS A 348 -15.76 -12.72 -29.70
C LYS A 348 -15.71 -13.32 -31.11
N ASN A 349 -15.12 -14.49 -31.25
CA ASN A 349 -15.07 -15.19 -32.57
C ASN A 349 -16.43 -15.78 -32.92
N ALA A 350 -17.19 -16.30 -31.95
CA ALA A 350 -18.57 -16.78 -32.15
C ALA A 350 -19.49 -15.63 -32.58
N LEU A 351 -19.41 -14.46 -31.92
CA LEU A 351 -20.19 -13.28 -32.25
C LEU A 351 -19.90 -12.81 -33.70
N LYS A 352 -18.63 -12.74 -34.09
CA LYS A 352 -18.25 -12.39 -35.47
C LYS A 352 -18.71 -13.40 -36.52
N ALA A 353 -18.78 -14.69 -36.14
CA ALA A 353 -19.31 -15.71 -37.03
C ALA A 353 -20.82 -15.57 -37.20
N ALA A 354 -21.55 -15.27 -36.10
CA ALA A 354 -22.97 -15.01 -36.12
C ALA A 354 -23.33 -13.77 -36.99
N GLU A 355 -22.64 -12.65 -36.82
CA GLU A 355 -22.81 -11.44 -37.63
C GLU A 355 -22.58 -11.71 -39.13
N LYS A 356 -21.57 -12.54 -39.48
CA LYS A 356 -21.32 -12.93 -40.86
C LYS A 356 -22.41 -13.82 -41.45
N ALA A 357 -22.98 -14.72 -40.61
CA ALA A 357 -24.09 -15.58 -41.04
C ALA A 357 -25.36 -14.77 -41.28
N GLU A 358 -25.69 -13.85 -40.37
CA GLU A 358 -26.85 -12.95 -40.47
C GLU A 358 -26.75 -12.06 -41.73
N LYS A 359 -25.57 -11.51 -42.02
CA LYS A 359 -25.37 -10.74 -43.24
C LYS A 359 -25.54 -11.58 -44.51
N ALA A 360 -25.01 -12.80 -44.51
CA ALA A 360 -25.17 -13.70 -45.66
C ALA A 360 -26.64 -14.11 -45.89
N GLU A 361 -27.42 -14.26 -44.82
CA GLU A 361 -28.86 -14.56 -44.88
C GLU A 361 -29.65 -13.36 -45.46
N ALA A 362 -29.33 -12.14 -45.00
CA ALA A 362 -29.93 -10.91 -45.54
C ALA A 362 -29.64 -10.69 -47.04
N ASP A 363 -28.37 -10.93 -47.45
CA ASP A 363 -27.98 -10.84 -48.86
C ASP A 363 -28.69 -11.90 -49.73
N ALA A 364 -28.90 -13.11 -49.19
CA ALA A 364 -29.64 -14.18 -49.84
C ALA A 364 -31.14 -13.86 -50.00
N GLU A 365 -31.75 -13.29 -48.96
CA GLU A 365 -33.15 -12.88 -48.94
C GLU A 365 -33.43 -11.77 -49.98
N LYS A 366 -32.48 -10.82 -50.08
CA LYS A 366 -32.54 -9.77 -51.10
C LYS A 366 -32.45 -10.34 -52.52
N ALA A 367 -31.54 -11.27 -52.77
CA ALA A 367 -31.41 -11.94 -54.07
C ALA A 367 -32.66 -12.74 -54.45
N PHE A 368 -33.31 -13.37 -53.47
CA PHE A 368 -34.58 -14.07 -53.66
C PHE A 368 -35.69 -13.11 -54.11
N LYS A 369 -35.84 -11.98 -53.42
CA LYS A 369 -36.82 -10.95 -53.73
C LYS A 369 -36.67 -10.37 -55.15
N GLU A 370 -35.41 -10.12 -55.56
CA GLU A 370 -35.10 -9.66 -56.93
C GLU A 370 -35.42 -10.73 -57.97
N ALA A 371 -35.26 -12.02 -57.68
CA ALA A 371 -35.63 -13.11 -58.57
C ALA A 371 -37.16 -13.25 -58.69
N GLU A 372 -37.89 -13.10 -57.61
CA GLU A 372 -39.38 -13.12 -57.60
C GLU A 372 -39.96 -11.97 -58.42
N GLU A 373 -39.43 -10.74 -58.24
CA GLU A 373 -39.85 -9.61 -59.06
C GLU A 373 -39.59 -9.80 -60.57
N ARG A 374 -38.52 -10.51 -60.96
CA ARG A 374 -38.23 -10.85 -62.37
C ARG A 374 -39.22 -11.89 -62.89
N ALA A 375 -39.59 -12.87 -62.10
CA ALA A 375 -40.60 -13.87 -62.49
C ALA A 375 -41.96 -13.23 -62.66
N GLU A 376 -42.41 -12.34 -61.76
CA GLU A 376 -43.68 -11.60 -61.95
C GLU A 376 -43.72 -10.73 -63.21
N ARG A 377 -42.60 -10.05 -63.57
CA ARG A 377 -42.52 -9.28 -64.79
C ARG A 377 -42.64 -10.15 -66.03
N ALA A 378 -41.96 -11.32 -66.05
CA ALA A 378 -42.03 -12.26 -67.17
C ALA A 378 -43.43 -12.86 -67.31
N GLU A 379 -44.14 -13.16 -66.20
CA GLU A 379 -45.52 -13.62 -66.20
C GLU A 379 -46.47 -12.55 -66.76
N LYS A 380 -46.27 -11.28 -66.40
CA LYS A 380 -47.06 -10.17 -66.94
C LYS A 380 -46.85 -9.94 -68.47
N GLU A 381 -45.58 -10.04 -68.89
CA GLU A 381 -45.25 -9.96 -70.33
C GLU A 381 -45.88 -11.11 -71.13
N LEU A 382 -45.92 -12.33 -70.56
CA LEU A 382 -46.61 -13.47 -71.13
C LEU A 382 -48.12 -13.23 -71.23
N ALA A 383 -48.77 -12.70 -70.20
CA ALA A 383 -50.20 -12.37 -70.18
C ALA A 383 -50.57 -11.31 -71.23
N GLU A 384 -49.75 -10.24 -71.37
CA GLU A 384 -49.95 -9.21 -72.41
C GLU A 384 -49.74 -9.73 -73.81
N ALA A 385 -48.81 -10.68 -74.03
CA ALA A 385 -48.58 -11.33 -75.30
C ALA A 385 -49.73 -12.25 -75.75
N THR A 386 -50.33 -12.99 -74.80
CA THR A 386 -51.52 -13.83 -75.04
C THR A 386 -52.75 -13.01 -75.38
N GLU A 387 -52.93 -11.84 -74.75
CA GLU A 387 -54.03 -10.92 -75.00
C GLU A 387 -53.97 -10.30 -76.43
N LYS A 388 -52.78 -10.08 -76.99
CA LYS A 388 -52.54 -9.49 -78.29
C LYS A 388 -52.56 -10.51 -79.44
N ALA A 389 -52.74 -11.81 -79.16
CA ALA A 389 -52.77 -12.90 -80.18
C ALA A 389 -51.58 -12.92 -81.15
N ASP A 390 -50.41 -12.36 -80.79
CA ASP A 390 -49.19 -12.35 -81.57
C ASP A 390 -48.32 -13.57 -81.26
N LYS A 391 -48.26 -14.54 -82.18
CA LYS A 391 -47.53 -15.79 -82.02
C LYS A 391 -46.03 -15.57 -81.74
N LYS A 392 -45.46 -14.44 -82.13
CA LYS A 392 -44.06 -14.16 -81.95
C LYS A 392 -43.80 -13.65 -80.53
N ALA A 393 -44.68 -12.75 -80.06
CA ALA A 393 -44.61 -12.23 -78.70
C ALA A 393 -44.89 -13.34 -77.63
N LEU A 394 -45.84 -14.25 -77.95
CA LEU A 394 -46.12 -15.40 -77.08
C LEU A 394 -44.91 -16.32 -76.94
N ARG A 395 -44.17 -16.59 -78.04
CA ARG A 395 -42.94 -17.42 -77.96
C ARG A 395 -41.81 -16.72 -77.17
N GLU A 396 -41.69 -15.41 -77.31
CA GLU A 396 -40.70 -14.63 -76.54
C GLU A 396 -41.08 -14.54 -75.06
N ALA A 397 -42.40 -14.40 -74.76
CA ALA A 397 -42.89 -14.41 -73.38
C ALA A 397 -42.79 -15.79 -72.73
N GLU A 398 -43.14 -16.87 -73.43
CA GLU A 398 -42.92 -18.25 -72.95
C GLU A 398 -41.42 -18.54 -72.66
N LYS A 399 -40.54 -17.95 -73.55
CA LYS A 399 -39.09 -18.05 -73.27
C LYS A 399 -38.67 -17.25 -72.04
N ALA A 400 -39.21 -16.04 -71.86
CA ALA A 400 -38.92 -15.20 -70.70
C ALA A 400 -39.42 -15.83 -69.43
N GLU A 401 -40.62 -16.45 -69.45
CA GLU A 401 -41.14 -17.22 -68.32
C GLU A 401 -40.21 -18.40 -67.95
N LYS A 402 -39.76 -19.15 -68.92
CA LYS A 402 -38.85 -20.26 -68.74
C LYS A 402 -37.51 -19.78 -68.20
N ASP A 403 -36.95 -18.70 -68.77
CA ASP A 403 -35.70 -18.12 -68.32
C ASP A 403 -35.84 -17.57 -66.88
N ALA A 404 -37.01 -16.98 -66.54
CA ALA A 404 -37.30 -16.52 -65.19
C ALA A 404 -37.41 -17.68 -64.18
N TYR A 405 -38.10 -18.77 -64.55
CA TYR A 405 -38.22 -19.98 -63.75
C TYR A 405 -36.84 -20.65 -63.51
N GLU A 406 -36.02 -20.74 -64.55
CA GLU A 406 -34.65 -21.25 -64.43
C GLU A 406 -33.77 -20.35 -63.54
N ALA A 407 -33.97 -19.02 -63.62
CA ALA A 407 -33.26 -18.07 -62.73
C ALA A 407 -33.70 -18.19 -61.31
N GLU A 408 -34.99 -18.37 -60.99
CA GLU A 408 -35.53 -18.61 -59.67
C GLU A 408 -34.98 -19.93 -59.05
N GLU A 409 -35.03 -21.02 -59.87
CA GLU A 409 -34.47 -22.31 -59.44
C GLU A 409 -32.96 -22.20 -59.19
N LYS A 410 -32.23 -21.45 -59.99
CA LYS A 410 -30.80 -21.20 -59.77
C LYS A 410 -30.55 -20.38 -58.52
N ALA A 411 -31.35 -19.34 -58.30
CA ALA A 411 -31.26 -18.52 -57.09
C ALA A 411 -31.57 -19.34 -55.84
N LYS A 412 -32.60 -20.19 -55.84
CA LYS A 412 -32.90 -21.11 -54.74
C LYS A 412 -31.75 -22.05 -54.45
N ARG A 413 -31.12 -22.63 -55.45
CA ARG A 413 -29.94 -23.50 -55.30
C ARG A 413 -28.74 -22.72 -54.77
N GLU A 414 -28.54 -21.48 -55.20
CA GLU A 414 -27.45 -20.62 -54.73
C GLU A 414 -27.66 -20.20 -53.28
N ILE A 415 -28.89 -19.88 -52.88
CA ILE A 415 -29.26 -19.59 -51.48
C ILE A 415 -29.02 -20.80 -50.60
N GLU A 416 -29.44 -21.99 -51.01
CA GLU A 416 -29.22 -23.22 -50.26
C GLU A 416 -27.71 -23.53 -50.10
N LYS A 417 -26.94 -23.27 -51.17
CA LYS A 417 -25.48 -23.40 -51.12
C LYS A 417 -24.84 -22.40 -50.17
N ILE A 418 -25.26 -21.13 -50.20
CA ILE A 418 -24.74 -20.09 -49.30
C ILE A 418 -25.10 -20.41 -47.83
N LYS A 419 -26.35 -20.84 -47.54
CA LYS A 419 -26.78 -21.27 -46.21
C LYS A 419 -25.93 -22.46 -45.70
N LYS A 420 -25.67 -23.44 -46.57
CA LYS A 420 -24.83 -24.58 -46.22
C LYS A 420 -23.35 -24.19 -45.96
N GLU A 421 -22.79 -23.34 -46.82
CA GLU A 421 -21.41 -22.83 -46.65
C GLU A 421 -21.29 -21.95 -45.38
N ALA A 422 -22.32 -21.14 -45.07
CA ALA A 422 -22.34 -20.35 -43.82
C ALA A 422 -22.42 -21.24 -42.58
N ALA A 423 -23.26 -22.26 -42.62
CA ALA A 423 -23.34 -23.23 -41.50
C ALA A 423 -22.04 -24.01 -41.32
N GLU A 424 -21.41 -24.48 -42.38
CA GLU A 424 -20.11 -25.17 -42.31
C GLU A 424 -18.98 -24.24 -41.79
N LYS A 425 -19.01 -22.94 -42.17
CA LYS A 425 -18.03 -21.97 -41.64
C LYS A 425 -18.25 -21.68 -40.17
N ALA A 426 -19.50 -21.56 -39.73
CA ALA A 426 -19.84 -21.39 -38.32
C ALA A 426 -19.40 -22.60 -37.49
N GLU A 427 -19.67 -23.81 -37.96
CA GLU A 427 -19.26 -25.05 -37.31
C GLU A 427 -17.73 -25.18 -37.22
N ARG A 428 -17.00 -24.85 -38.29
CA ARG A 428 -15.53 -24.81 -38.26
C ARG A 428 -14.99 -23.78 -37.27
N ALA A 429 -15.58 -22.59 -37.22
CA ALA A 429 -15.17 -21.54 -36.28
C ALA A 429 -15.42 -21.96 -34.82
N MET A 430 -16.54 -22.64 -34.53
CA MET A 430 -16.82 -23.20 -33.20
C MET A 430 -15.81 -24.29 -32.84
N LYS A 431 -15.50 -25.19 -33.76
CA LYS A 431 -14.54 -26.25 -33.53
C LYS A 431 -13.12 -25.70 -33.31
N GLU A 432 -12.69 -24.71 -34.08
CA GLU A 432 -11.40 -24.03 -33.87
C GLU A 432 -11.34 -23.30 -32.52
N ALA A 433 -12.46 -22.72 -32.06
CA ALA A 433 -12.54 -22.11 -30.75
C ALA A 433 -12.42 -23.14 -29.62
N GLU A 434 -13.05 -24.30 -29.79
CA GLU A 434 -12.98 -25.41 -28.84
C GLU A 434 -11.58 -26.03 -28.78
N ASP A 435 -10.93 -26.22 -29.93
CA ASP A 435 -9.55 -26.72 -30.00
C ASP A 435 -8.55 -25.74 -29.33
N LYS A 436 -8.75 -24.42 -29.51
CA LYS A 436 -7.94 -23.40 -28.84
C LYS A 436 -8.16 -23.38 -27.32
N LYS A 437 -9.40 -23.59 -26.88
CA LYS A 437 -9.75 -23.70 -25.46
C LYS A 437 -9.10 -24.95 -24.84
N GLU A 438 -9.16 -26.09 -25.51
CA GLU A 438 -8.53 -27.31 -25.03
C GLU A 438 -7.00 -27.18 -24.98
N LYS A 439 -6.38 -26.52 -25.98
CA LYS A 439 -4.94 -26.25 -25.98
C LYS A 439 -4.54 -25.34 -24.83
N ALA A 440 -5.30 -24.27 -24.56
CA ALA A 440 -5.03 -23.36 -23.44
C ALA A 440 -5.13 -24.08 -22.08
N LEU A 441 -6.08 -25.01 -21.95
CA LEU A 441 -6.20 -25.87 -20.76
C LEU A 441 -4.95 -26.74 -20.55
N ARG A 442 -4.49 -27.40 -21.61
CA ARG A 442 -3.28 -28.26 -21.53
C ARG A 442 -2.00 -27.44 -21.21
N ASP A 443 -1.91 -26.23 -21.80
CA ASP A 443 -0.77 -25.33 -21.52
C ASP A 443 -0.79 -24.84 -20.06
N ALA A 444 -1.98 -24.60 -19.50
CA ALA A 444 -2.17 -24.23 -18.10
C ALA A 444 -1.82 -25.38 -17.14
N GLU A 445 -2.27 -26.61 -17.46
CA GLU A 445 -1.91 -27.81 -16.66
C GLU A 445 -0.39 -28.03 -16.63
N LYS A 446 0.29 -27.86 -17.78
CA LYS A 446 1.74 -28.00 -17.84
C LYS A 446 2.46 -26.93 -17.02
N ALA A 447 1.97 -25.68 -17.07
CA ALA A 447 2.52 -24.59 -16.24
C ALA A 447 2.35 -24.87 -14.74
N ARG A 448 1.22 -25.47 -14.36
CA ARG A 448 0.98 -25.92 -12.98
C ARG A 448 1.96 -27.00 -12.52
N GLU A 449 2.19 -28.01 -13.34
CA GLU A 449 3.17 -29.06 -13.02
C GLU A 449 4.59 -28.50 -12.87
N GLU A 450 4.98 -27.55 -13.74
CA GLU A 450 6.27 -26.88 -13.64
C GLU A 450 6.38 -25.99 -12.38
N ALA A 451 5.30 -25.32 -11.97
CA ALA A 451 5.28 -24.51 -10.76
C ALA A 451 5.33 -25.37 -9.50
N LEU A 452 4.58 -26.48 -9.45
CA LEU A 452 4.65 -27.46 -8.37
C LEU A 452 6.06 -28.06 -8.22
N ALA A 453 6.69 -28.41 -9.33
CA ALA A 453 8.05 -28.92 -9.30
C ALA A 453 9.07 -27.89 -8.79
N LYS A 454 8.87 -26.59 -9.09
CA LYS A 454 9.69 -25.51 -8.53
C LYS A 454 9.45 -25.33 -7.02
N ALA A 455 8.19 -25.39 -6.58
CA ALA A 455 7.82 -25.30 -5.17
C ALA A 455 8.42 -26.47 -4.36
N ASP A 456 8.33 -27.70 -4.87
CA ASP A 456 8.94 -28.88 -4.23
C ASP A 456 10.47 -28.75 -4.12
N LYS A 457 11.11 -28.20 -5.14
CA LYS A 457 12.55 -27.96 -5.10
C LYS A 457 12.93 -26.89 -4.07
N ALA A 458 12.16 -25.81 -3.99
CA ALA A 458 12.36 -24.77 -2.98
C ALA A 458 12.15 -25.32 -1.56
N ARG A 459 11.15 -26.19 -1.36
CA ARG A 459 10.89 -26.88 -0.08
C ARG A 459 12.06 -27.76 0.35
N GLN A 460 12.61 -28.53 -0.58
CA GLN A 460 13.78 -29.36 -0.30
C GLN A 460 15.04 -28.54 0.03
N GLU A 461 15.25 -27.39 -0.64
CA GLU A 461 16.36 -26.49 -0.33
C GLU A 461 16.19 -25.82 1.04
N ALA A 462 14.96 -25.42 1.40
CA ALA A 462 14.65 -24.84 2.70
C ALA A 462 14.88 -25.84 3.83
N GLU A 463 14.42 -27.08 3.66
CA GLU A 463 14.64 -28.16 4.63
C GLU A 463 16.13 -28.47 4.83
N LYS A 464 16.91 -28.46 3.75
CA LYS A 464 18.36 -28.60 3.83
C LYS A 464 19.01 -27.47 4.61
N LYS A 465 18.63 -26.21 4.33
CA LYS A 465 19.14 -25.04 5.08
C LYS A 465 18.76 -25.09 6.55
N ARG A 466 17.57 -25.60 6.88
CA ARG A 466 17.13 -25.78 8.27
C ARG A 466 18.02 -26.78 9.00
N LEU A 467 18.27 -27.94 8.40
CA LEU A 467 19.14 -28.97 8.96
C LEU A 467 20.57 -28.44 9.19
N ASP A 468 21.13 -27.72 8.20
CA ASP A 468 22.44 -27.08 8.31
C ASP A 468 22.49 -26.02 9.44
N ALA A 469 21.39 -25.27 9.64
CA ALA A 469 21.29 -24.29 10.72
C ALA A 469 21.16 -24.95 12.10
N GLU A 470 20.40 -26.05 12.22
CA GLU A 470 20.31 -26.84 13.46
C GLU A 470 21.65 -27.45 13.85
N GLU A 471 22.39 -27.96 12.87
CA GLU A 471 23.75 -28.51 13.10
C GLU A 471 24.72 -27.42 13.59
N LYS A 472 24.69 -26.23 12.95
CA LYS A 472 25.48 -25.06 13.39
C LYS A 472 25.11 -24.61 14.79
N LYS A 473 23.80 -24.59 15.12
CA LYS A 473 23.30 -24.22 16.45
C LYS A 473 23.73 -25.22 17.52
N ALA A 474 23.64 -26.51 17.20
CA ALA A 474 24.12 -27.57 18.11
C ALA A 474 25.62 -27.49 18.38
N LYS A 475 26.42 -27.18 17.33
CA LYS A 475 27.85 -26.97 17.48
C LYS A 475 28.19 -25.73 18.30
N ALA A 476 27.50 -24.62 18.07
CA ALA A 476 27.69 -23.40 18.83
C ALA A 476 27.32 -23.58 20.32
N LEU A 477 26.25 -24.32 20.64
CA LEU A 477 25.87 -24.69 22.00
C LEU A 477 26.95 -25.56 22.68
N SER A 478 27.49 -26.56 21.96
CA SER A 478 28.57 -27.40 22.47
C SER A 478 29.85 -26.62 22.76
N ASP A 479 30.19 -25.66 21.88
CA ASP A 479 31.36 -24.79 22.06
C ASP A 479 31.14 -23.80 23.23
N ALA A 480 29.94 -23.26 23.38
CA ALA A 480 29.58 -22.40 24.52
C ALA A 480 29.66 -23.17 25.87
N ASP A 481 29.21 -24.42 25.89
CA ASP A 481 29.31 -25.26 27.12
C ASP A 481 30.76 -25.59 27.46
N LYS A 482 31.62 -25.82 26.45
CA LYS A 482 33.06 -25.97 26.68
C LYS A 482 33.67 -24.70 27.27
N PHE A 483 33.40 -23.55 26.66
CA PHE A 483 33.88 -22.26 27.16
C PHE A 483 33.42 -21.98 28.59
N LYS A 484 32.16 -22.30 28.89
CA LYS A 484 31.57 -22.12 30.22
C LYS A 484 32.26 -23.02 31.26
N LYS A 485 32.58 -24.26 30.88
CA LYS A 485 33.30 -25.21 31.73
C LYS A 485 34.76 -24.78 32.00
N GLU A 486 35.46 -24.34 30.95
CA GLU A 486 36.83 -23.82 31.08
C GLU A 486 36.89 -22.53 31.94
N ALA A 487 35.90 -21.62 31.75
CA ALA A 487 35.82 -20.42 32.59
C ALA A 487 35.51 -20.74 34.05
N LEU A 488 34.65 -21.73 34.31
CA LEU A 488 34.34 -22.20 35.69
C LEU A 488 35.56 -22.84 36.35
N ASP A 489 36.30 -23.68 35.64
CA ASP A 489 37.52 -24.31 36.14
C ASP A 489 38.61 -23.27 36.46
N LYS A 490 38.72 -22.24 35.60
CA LYS A 490 39.66 -21.13 35.85
C LYS A 490 39.27 -20.31 37.07
N ALA A 491 37.98 -19.97 37.21
CA ALA A 491 37.46 -19.25 38.36
C ALA A 491 37.60 -20.04 39.67
N LEU A 492 37.43 -21.36 39.66
CA LEU A 492 37.67 -22.25 40.80
C LEU A 492 39.13 -22.24 41.23
N LYS A 493 40.08 -22.35 40.31
CA LYS A 493 41.51 -22.28 40.59
C LYS A 493 41.94 -20.92 41.14
N GLU A 494 41.40 -19.81 40.64
CA GLU A 494 41.65 -18.48 41.16
C GLU A 494 41.09 -18.32 42.59
N LYS A 495 39.90 -18.88 42.84
CA LYS A 495 39.29 -18.89 44.16
C LYS A 495 40.09 -19.68 45.20
N GLU A 496 40.59 -20.87 44.82
CA GLU A 496 41.46 -21.69 45.67
C GLU A 496 42.77 -20.95 45.98
N LYS A 497 43.37 -20.30 44.98
CA LYS A 497 44.59 -19.50 45.17
C LYS A 497 44.36 -18.32 46.12
N ALA A 498 43.25 -17.59 45.93
CA ALA A 498 42.88 -16.49 46.79
C ALA A 498 42.58 -16.95 48.23
N GLN A 499 41.98 -18.12 48.41
CA GLN A 499 41.78 -18.71 49.74
C GLN A 499 43.09 -19.05 50.44
N LEU A 500 44.05 -19.61 49.70
CA LEU A 500 45.38 -19.95 50.22
C LEU A 500 46.18 -18.68 50.64
N GLU A 501 46.09 -17.61 49.82
CA GLU A 501 46.68 -16.32 50.12
C GLU A 501 46.02 -15.67 51.35
N LEU A 502 44.70 -15.79 51.49
CA LEU A 502 43.97 -15.30 52.67
C LEU A 502 44.36 -16.06 53.93
N GLU A 503 44.57 -17.37 53.87
CA GLU A 503 45.02 -18.18 54.97
C GLU A 503 46.45 -17.82 55.42
N LYS A 504 47.38 -17.62 54.49
CA LYS A 504 48.74 -17.12 54.77
C LYS A 504 48.71 -15.73 55.43
N ALA A 505 47.90 -14.81 54.88
CA ALA A 505 47.75 -13.47 55.44
C ALA A 505 47.17 -13.52 56.86
N LYS A 506 46.26 -14.46 57.18
CA LYS A 506 45.74 -14.66 58.55
C LYS A 506 46.81 -15.22 59.52
N GLN A 507 47.67 -16.14 59.06
CA GLN A 507 48.78 -16.64 59.80
C GLN A 507 49.81 -15.55 60.12
N GLU A 508 50.22 -14.76 59.11
CA GLU A 508 51.12 -13.62 59.26
C GLU A 508 50.56 -12.56 60.23
N ALA A 509 49.25 -12.27 60.13
CA ALA A 509 48.57 -11.35 61.07
C ALA A 509 48.52 -11.89 62.50
N SER A 510 48.34 -13.22 62.66
CA SER A 510 48.38 -13.87 63.99
C SER A 510 49.77 -13.80 64.62
N GLU A 511 50.81 -14.08 63.82
CA GLU A 511 52.22 -13.97 64.32
C GLU A 511 52.60 -12.52 64.63
N LEU A 512 52.16 -11.54 63.87
CA LEU A 512 52.36 -10.13 64.18
C LEU A 512 51.60 -9.69 65.44
N ALA A 513 50.40 -10.20 65.64
CA ALA A 513 49.64 -9.94 66.88
C ALA A 513 50.30 -10.53 68.11
N GLU A 514 50.90 -11.74 67.99
CA GLU A 514 51.65 -12.38 69.06
C GLU A 514 52.93 -11.62 69.39
N LYS A 515 53.72 -11.21 68.40
CA LYS A 515 54.89 -10.33 68.58
C LYS A 515 54.52 -8.97 69.16
N ALA A 516 53.37 -8.39 68.77
CA ALA A 516 52.89 -7.16 69.38
C ALA A 516 52.46 -7.35 70.87
N ARG A 517 51.93 -8.51 71.22
CA ARG A 517 51.60 -8.89 72.59
C ARG A 517 52.86 -9.03 73.44
N GLU A 518 53.86 -9.78 72.95
CA GLU A 518 55.15 -9.90 73.60
C GLU A 518 55.88 -8.56 73.79
N ALA A 519 55.81 -7.69 72.74
CA ALA A 519 56.39 -6.35 72.85
C ALA A 519 55.67 -5.47 73.92
N LYS A 520 54.36 -5.61 74.06
CA LYS A 520 53.56 -4.95 75.07
C LYS A 520 53.88 -5.46 76.45
N GLU A 521 54.06 -6.77 76.67
CA GLU A 521 54.47 -7.36 77.95
C GLU A 521 55.88 -6.93 78.33
N LYS A 522 56.83 -6.92 77.38
CA LYS A 522 58.18 -6.38 77.59
C LYS A 522 58.19 -4.90 77.92
N ALA A 523 57.33 -4.11 77.30
CA ALA A 523 57.20 -2.69 77.61
C ALA A 523 56.55 -2.45 79.00
N ALA A 524 55.58 -3.27 79.41
CA ALA A 524 54.95 -3.23 80.72
C ALA A 524 55.98 -3.61 81.84
N ALA A 525 56.74 -4.69 81.61
CA ALA A 525 57.80 -5.10 82.52
C ALA A 525 58.95 -4.06 82.66
N PHE A 526 59.21 -3.31 81.56
CA PHE A 526 60.20 -2.21 81.62
C PHE A 526 59.68 -0.98 82.37
N LEU A 527 58.39 -0.73 82.34
CA LEU A 527 57.78 0.36 83.12
C LEU A 527 57.68 0.03 84.61
N GLU A 528 57.37 -1.24 85.01
CA GLU A 528 57.36 -1.69 86.38
C GLU A 528 58.74 -1.65 87.01
N ASN A 529 59.82 -1.86 86.27
CA ASN A 529 61.22 -1.75 86.76
C ASN A 529 61.75 -0.31 86.89
N LYS A 530 60.97 0.71 86.52
CA LYS A 530 61.32 2.12 86.72
C LYS A 530 60.63 2.82 87.90
N GLU A 531 59.69 2.14 88.52
CA GLU A 531 58.98 2.65 89.70
C GLU A 531 59.46 2.00 91.07
N ASN A 532 60.56 1.19 91.06
CA ASN A 532 61.22 0.71 92.24
C ASN A 532 62.59 1.38 92.40
#